data_8d5686c95d503e9c8d0063d483517fb9
#
_entry.id   8d5686c95d503e9c8d0063d483517fb9
#
_cell.length_a   1.000
_cell.length_b   1.000
_cell.length_c   1.000
_cell.angle_alpha   90.00
_cell.angle_beta   90.00
_cell.angle_gamma   90.00
#
_symmetry.space_group_name_H-M   'P 1'
#
loop_
_entity.id
_entity.type
_entity.pdbx_description
1 polymer ?
#
loop_
_entity_poly.entity_id
_entity_poly.type
_entity_poly.pdbx_seq_one_letter_code
_entity_poly.pdbx_strand_id
1 'polypeptide(L)'
;REAGVVGIVQGLATFPGISRSGSTITACLLCGFDKSFAVKYSFIMSVPAVLGAVILQIKDFTALSITGTEMLYYAIGTLVAAVVGYICIKTMLVLIRGKRYKYFAYYCFLVGAFSILWELA
;
A
#
# COMPACT_ATOMS: atom_id res chain seq x y z
N ARG A 1 -23.93 -5.30 1.03
CA ARG A 1 -23.73 -4.37 2.16
C ARG A 1 -22.25 -4.26 2.54
N GLU A 2 -21.56 -5.38 2.71
CA GLU A 2 -20.15 -5.40 3.15
C GLU A 2 -19.20 -4.68 2.18
N ALA A 3 -19.38 -4.87 0.87
CA ALA A 3 -18.58 -4.18 -0.15
C ALA A 3 -18.74 -2.65 -0.10
N GLY A 4 -19.92 -2.17 0.26
CA GLY A 4 -20.18 -0.73 0.45
C GLY A 4 -19.42 -0.18 1.66
N VAL A 5 -19.42 -0.90 2.79
CA VAL A 5 -18.67 -0.53 4.00
C VAL A 5 -17.17 -0.45 3.69
N VAL A 6 -16.62 -1.48 3.03
CA VAL A 6 -15.20 -1.50 2.67
C VAL A 6 -14.85 -0.37 1.71
N GLY A 7 -15.73 -0.05 0.75
CA GLY A 7 -15.56 1.07 -0.18
C GLY A 7 -15.55 2.43 0.53
N ILE A 8 -16.46 2.67 1.47
CA ILE A 8 -16.49 3.90 2.28
C ILE A 8 -15.21 4.03 3.11
N VAL A 9 -14.80 2.98 3.79
CA VAL A 9 -13.57 2.97 4.60
C VAL A 9 -12.34 3.23 3.72
N GLN A 10 -12.28 2.68 2.52
CA GLN A 10 -11.22 2.98 1.56
C GLN A 10 -11.22 4.44 1.12
N GLY A 11 -12.39 5.04 0.89
CA GLY A 11 -12.53 6.46 0.58
C GLY A 11 -12.02 7.34 1.72
N LEU A 12 -12.37 7.03 2.96
CA LEU A 12 -11.86 7.74 4.14
C LEU A 12 -10.34 7.56 4.33
N ALA A 13 -9.80 6.42 3.94
CA ALA A 13 -8.37 6.13 4.03
C ALA A 13 -7.51 6.84 2.96
N THR A 14 -8.10 7.71 2.13
CA THR A 14 -7.34 8.62 1.25
C THR A 14 -6.77 9.82 2.01
N PHE A 15 -7.23 10.09 3.24
CA PHE A 15 -6.62 11.12 4.08
C PHE A 15 -5.16 10.80 4.39
N PRO A 16 -4.26 11.83 4.35
CA PRO A 16 -2.85 11.62 4.64
C PRO A 16 -2.65 11.11 6.07
N GLY A 17 -1.74 10.15 6.23
CA GLY A 17 -1.45 9.51 7.52
C GLY A 17 -2.27 8.24 7.82
N ILE A 18 -3.32 7.97 7.07
CA ILE A 18 -4.10 6.73 7.21
C ILE A 18 -3.60 5.69 6.20
N SER A 19 -3.23 4.51 6.69
CA SER A 19 -2.86 3.40 5.82
C SER A 19 -4.07 2.87 5.07
N ARG A 20 -4.16 3.11 3.74
CA ARG A 20 -5.27 2.64 2.90
C ARG A 20 -5.43 1.13 2.95
N SER A 21 -4.33 0.39 2.76
CA SER A 21 -4.37 -1.08 2.81
C SER A 21 -4.73 -1.61 4.19
N GLY A 22 -4.19 -1.01 5.26
CA GLY A 22 -4.53 -1.36 6.63
C GLY A 22 -6.01 -1.16 6.93
N SER A 23 -6.58 -0.02 6.55
CA SER A 23 -8.00 0.29 6.75
C SER A 23 -8.91 -0.67 5.97
N THR A 24 -8.57 -0.96 4.71
CA THR A 24 -9.34 -1.89 3.87
C THR A 24 -9.32 -3.31 4.42
N ILE A 25 -8.14 -3.80 4.85
CA ILE A 25 -7.99 -5.11 5.46
C ILE A 25 -8.82 -5.18 6.76
N THR A 26 -8.71 -4.16 7.62
CA THR A 26 -9.45 -4.10 8.88
C THR A 26 -10.96 -4.10 8.65
N ALA A 27 -11.45 -3.31 7.68
CA ALA A 27 -12.86 -3.28 7.32
C ALA A 27 -13.35 -4.65 6.84
N CYS A 28 -12.58 -5.34 6.00
CA CYS A 28 -12.90 -6.70 5.56
C CYS A 28 -12.99 -7.68 6.75
N LEU A 29 -12.05 -7.61 7.68
CA LEU A 29 -12.05 -8.47 8.87
C LEU A 29 -13.23 -8.19 9.79
N LEU A 30 -13.62 -6.93 9.96
CA LEU A 30 -14.81 -6.53 10.73
C LEU A 30 -16.10 -7.01 10.05
N CYS A 31 -16.14 -7.10 8.74
CA CYS A 31 -17.25 -7.71 7.99
C CYS A 31 -17.24 -9.26 8.04
N GLY A 32 -16.30 -9.88 8.75
CA GLY A 32 -16.24 -11.33 8.91
C GLY A 32 -15.52 -12.09 7.78
N PHE A 33 -14.84 -11.41 6.88
CA PHE A 33 -14.06 -12.07 5.82
C PHE A 33 -12.80 -12.73 6.37
N ASP A 34 -12.38 -13.81 5.72
CA ASP A 34 -11.12 -14.48 6.05
C ASP A 34 -9.90 -13.57 5.79
N LYS A 35 -8.87 -13.72 6.61
CA LYS A 35 -7.63 -12.92 6.55
C LYS A 35 -6.95 -12.96 5.20
N SER A 36 -6.87 -14.15 4.60
CA SER A 36 -6.25 -14.32 3.29
C SER A 36 -7.05 -13.64 2.18
N PHE A 37 -8.38 -13.68 2.28
CA PHE A 37 -9.27 -12.98 1.38
C PHE A 37 -9.15 -11.46 1.55
N ALA A 38 -9.20 -10.95 2.79
CA ALA A 38 -9.11 -9.52 3.10
C ALA A 38 -7.86 -8.87 2.50
N VAL A 39 -6.71 -9.55 2.62
CA VAL A 39 -5.44 -9.07 2.08
C VAL A 39 -5.44 -9.06 0.56
N LYS A 40 -5.86 -10.15 -0.08
CA LYS A 40 -5.96 -10.21 -1.55
C LYS A 40 -6.92 -9.17 -2.10
N TYR A 41 -8.06 -9.00 -1.46
CA TYR A 41 -9.07 -8.02 -1.84
C TYR A 41 -8.51 -6.60 -1.75
N SER A 42 -7.81 -6.25 -0.67
CA SER A 42 -7.15 -4.96 -0.49
C SER A 42 -6.14 -4.67 -1.61
N PHE A 43 -5.33 -5.66 -2.00
CA PHE A 43 -4.39 -5.50 -3.12
C PHE A 43 -5.11 -5.30 -4.46
N ILE A 44 -6.14 -6.09 -4.75
CA ILE A 44 -6.91 -5.94 -6.00
C ILE A 44 -7.58 -4.56 -6.05
N MET A 45 -8.16 -4.09 -4.94
CA MET A 45 -8.76 -2.76 -4.87
C MET A 45 -7.75 -1.61 -4.99
N SER A 46 -6.47 -1.84 -4.69
CA SER A 46 -5.44 -0.81 -4.88
C SER A 46 -5.13 -0.55 -6.36
N VAL A 47 -5.30 -1.55 -7.24
CA VAL A 47 -4.96 -1.44 -8.66
C VAL A 47 -5.78 -0.34 -9.37
N PRO A 48 -7.13 -0.28 -9.30
CA PRO A 48 -7.90 0.81 -9.90
C PRO A 48 -7.53 2.18 -9.34
N ALA A 49 -7.25 2.26 -8.03
CA ALA A 49 -6.88 3.51 -7.39
C ALA A 49 -5.52 4.03 -7.85
N VAL A 50 -4.52 3.13 -7.98
CA VAL A 50 -3.20 3.47 -8.52
C VAL A 50 -3.30 3.86 -10.00
N LEU A 51 -4.06 3.11 -10.81
CA LEU A 51 -4.29 3.45 -12.21
C LEU A 51 -4.95 4.83 -12.36
N GLY A 52 -5.94 5.15 -11.52
CA GLY A 52 -6.57 6.48 -11.50
C GLY A 52 -5.56 7.59 -11.18
N ALA A 53 -4.70 7.39 -10.19
CA ALA A 53 -3.64 8.33 -9.86
C ALA A 53 -2.64 8.52 -11.00
N VAL A 54 -2.22 7.44 -11.66
CA VAL A 54 -1.34 7.49 -12.83
C VAL A 54 -1.97 8.31 -13.97
N ILE A 55 -3.25 8.07 -14.28
CA ILE A 55 -3.97 8.80 -15.34
C ILE A 55 -4.01 10.30 -15.04
N LEU A 56 -4.25 10.69 -13.79
CA LEU A 56 -4.27 12.10 -13.39
C LEU A 56 -2.88 12.75 -13.51
N GLN A 57 -1.81 12.02 -13.25
CA GLN A 57 -0.44 12.53 -13.31
C GLN A 57 0.17 12.53 -14.71
N ILE A 58 -0.43 11.86 -15.70
CA ILE A 58 0.09 11.84 -17.09
C ILE A 58 0.23 13.25 -17.65
N LYS A 59 -0.70 14.14 -17.37
CA LYS A 59 -0.64 15.53 -17.87
C LYS A 59 0.56 16.29 -17.33
N ASP A 60 0.86 16.11 -16.06
CA ASP A 60 2.00 16.77 -15.41
C ASP A 60 3.32 16.18 -15.92
N PHE A 61 3.35 14.87 -16.14
CA PHE A 61 4.51 14.18 -16.69
C PHE A 61 4.83 14.61 -18.12
N THR A 62 3.83 14.84 -18.96
CA THR A 62 4.02 15.31 -20.36
C THR A 62 4.44 16.78 -20.43
N ALA A 63 4.17 17.58 -19.39
CA ALA A 63 4.60 18.98 -19.31
C ALA A 63 6.07 19.13 -18.88
N LEU A 64 6.68 18.07 -18.33
CA LEU A 64 8.10 18.07 -17.96
C LEU A 64 8.97 17.78 -19.19
N SER A 65 9.96 18.64 -19.43
CA SER A 65 10.99 18.43 -20.45
C SER A 65 11.97 17.36 -19.96
N ILE A 66 11.61 16.08 -20.11
CA ILE A 66 12.41 14.96 -19.59
C ILE A 66 13.58 14.70 -20.54
N THR A 67 14.79 14.78 -20.00
CA THR A 67 16.02 14.42 -20.71
C THR A 67 16.13 12.90 -20.86
N GLY A 68 16.78 12.41 -21.91
CA GLY A 68 16.93 10.96 -22.15
C GLY A 68 17.58 10.19 -20.98
N THR A 69 18.49 10.85 -20.25
CA THR A 69 19.13 10.28 -19.06
C THR A 69 18.12 10.09 -17.91
N GLU A 70 17.22 11.04 -17.71
CA GLU A 70 16.17 10.94 -16.68
C GLU A 70 15.17 9.83 -17.00
N MET A 71 14.83 9.66 -18.29
CA MET A 71 13.98 8.55 -18.73
C MET A 71 14.59 7.18 -18.37
N LEU A 72 15.91 7.03 -18.50
CA LEU A 72 16.62 5.82 -18.10
C LEU A 72 16.51 5.57 -16.58
N TYR A 73 16.69 6.62 -15.76
CA TYR A 73 16.54 6.50 -14.30
C TYR A 73 15.11 6.12 -13.89
N TYR A 74 14.09 6.69 -14.54
CA TYR A 74 12.70 6.30 -14.30
C TYR A 74 12.42 4.84 -14.69
N ALA A 75 12.97 4.38 -15.82
CA ALA A 75 12.81 2.99 -16.25
C ALA A 75 13.46 2.01 -15.25
N ILE A 76 14.70 2.29 -14.84
CA ILE A 76 15.40 1.46 -13.83
C ILE A 76 14.65 1.48 -12.50
N GLY A 77 14.23 2.66 -12.02
CA GLY A 77 13.48 2.80 -10.79
C GLY A 77 12.17 2.01 -10.81
N THR A 78 11.44 2.06 -11.93
CA THR A 78 10.20 1.30 -12.13
C THR A 78 10.45 -0.21 -12.10
N LEU A 79 11.51 -0.69 -12.76
CA LEU A 79 11.87 -2.11 -12.77
C LEU A 79 12.23 -2.60 -11.36
N VAL A 80 13.06 -1.84 -10.64
CA VAL A 80 13.46 -2.17 -9.27
C VAL A 80 12.22 -2.17 -8.35
N ALA A 81 11.36 -1.16 -8.46
CA ALA A 81 10.12 -1.08 -7.68
C ALA A 81 9.18 -2.28 -7.95
N ALA A 82 9.07 -2.71 -9.20
CA ALA A 82 8.26 -3.87 -9.58
C ALA A 82 8.80 -5.18 -8.96
N VAL A 83 10.11 -5.40 -9.02
CA VAL A 83 10.76 -6.58 -8.45
C VAL A 83 10.63 -6.61 -6.93
N VAL A 84 10.96 -5.50 -6.26
CA VAL A 84 10.86 -5.38 -4.80
C VAL A 84 9.40 -5.52 -4.35
N GLY A 85 8.48 -4.87 -5.03
CA GLY A 85 7.04 -4.95 -4.75
C GLY A 85 6.52 -6.39 -4.86
N TYR A 86 6.92 -7.12 -5.90
CA TYR A 86 6.56 -8.53 -6.07
C TYR A 86 7.06 -9.40 -4.90
N ILE A 87 8.32 -9.23 -4.50
CA ILE A 87 8.92 -9.96 -3.38
C ILE A 87 8.18 -9.62 -2.08
N CYS A 88 7.91 -8.34 -1.82
CA CYS A 88 7.20 -7.88 -0.62
C CYS A 88 5.78 -8.44 -0.54
N ILE A 89 5.02 -8.41 -1.63
CA ILE A 89 3.65 -8.95 -1.68
C ILE A 89 3.67 -10.45 -1.40
N LYS A 90 4.57 -11.19 -2.06
CA LYS A 90 4.71 -12.64 -1.86
C LYS A 90 5.07 -12.99 -0.42
N THR A 91 6.02 -12.27 0.16
CA THR A 91 6.46 -12.46 1.55
C THR A 91 5.33 -12.14 2.53
N MET A 92 4.60 -11.05 2.31
CA MET A 92 3.46 -10.64 3.15
C MET A 92 2.35 -11.70 3.14
N LEU A 93 2.00 -12.24 1.98
CA LEU A 93 0.99 -13.30 1.87
C LEU A 93 1.40 -14.59 2.62
N VAL A 94 2.69 -14.95 2.59
CA VAL A 94 3.22 -16.10 3.34
C VAL A 94 3.17 -15.85 4.85
N LEU A 95 3.59 -14.66 5.30
CA LEU A 95 3.56 -14.26 6.71
C LEU A 95 2.14 -14.30 7.31
N ILE A 96 1.15 -13.83 6.56
CA ILE A 96 -0.24 -13.81 7.01
C ILE A 96 -0.80 -15.22 7.15
N ARG A 97 -0.49 -16.12 6.23
CA ARG A 97 -0.87 -17.55 6.31
C ARG A 97 -0.23 -18.25 7.50
N GLY A 98 1.02 -17.90 7.82
CA GLY A 98 1.79 -18.50 8.91
C GLY A 98 1.45 -18.02 10.32
N LYS A 99 0.42 -17.18 10.52
CA LYS A 99 0.04 -16.56 11.82
C LYS A 99 1.19 -15.81 12.52
N ARG A 100 2.28 -15.50 11.83
CA ARG A 100 3.48 -14.83 12.37
C ARG A 100 3.44 -13.30 12.31
N TYR A 101 2.30 -12.73 11.97
CA TYR A 101 2.12 -11.27 11.86
C TYR A 101 2.31 -10.51 13.18
N LYS A 102 2.30 -11.20 14.34
CA LYS A 102 2.61 -10.60 15.64
C LYS A 102 4.01 -9.95 15.67
N TYR A 103 4.99 -10.60 15.05
CA TYR A 103 6.35 -10.07 14.99
C TYR A 103 6.44 -8.79 14.15
N PHE A 104 5.63 -8.71 13.10
CA PHE A 104 5.50 -7.51 12.28
C PHE A 104 4.87 -6.34 13.06
N ALA A 105 3.88 -6.62 13.92
CA ALA A 105 3.30 -5.61 14.80
C ALA A 105 4.34 -5.04 15.78
N TYR A 106 5.16 -5.89 16.40
CA TYR A 106 6.24 -5.42 17.27
C TYR A 106 7.26 -4.56 16.52
N TYR A 107 7.64 -4.95 15.32
CA TYR A 107 8.52 -4.14 14.46
C TYR A 107 7.91 -2.76 14.18
N CYS A 108 6.64 -2.69 13.79
CA CYS A 108 5.96 -1.42 13.54
C CYS A 108 5.89 -0.54 14.79
N PHE A 109 5.64 -1.12 15.97
CA PHE A 109 5.64 -0.39 17.24
C PHE A 109 7.01 0.19 17.56
N LEU A 110 8.09 -0.60 17.40
CA LEU A 110 9.45 -0.14 17.64
C LEU A 110 9.86 0.99 16.70
N VAL A 111 9.57 0.83 15.39
CA VAL A 111 9.89 1.87 14.39
C VAL A 111 9.06 3.14 14.64
N GLY A 112 7.77 2.99 14.96
CA GLY A 112 6.92 4.14 15.27
C GLY A 112 7.38 4.88 16.52
N ALA A 113 7.71 4.16 17.60
CA ALA A 113 8.25 4.77 18.81
C ALA A 113 9.60 5.47 18.57
N PHE A 114 10.48 4.84 17.80
CA PHE A 114 11.76 5.44 17.42
C PHE A 114 11.56 6.72 16.60
N SER A 115 10.63 6.72 15.63
CA SER A 115 10.35 7.90 14.80
C SER A 115 9.80 9.07 15.63
N ILE A 116 8.92 8.79 16.59
CA ILE A 116 8.38 9.82 17.48
C ILE A 116 9.47 10.39 18.38
N LEU A 117 10.31 9.54 18.96
CA LEU A 117 11.43 9.98 19.80
C LEU A 117 12.45 10.81 19.02
N TRP A 118 12.70 10.46 17.77
CA TRP A 118 13.59 11.21 16.88
C TRP A 118 13.06 12.60 16.55
N GLU A 119 11.74 12.73 16.33
CA GLU A 119 11.10 14.02 16.03
C GLU A 119 11.04 14.94 17.25
N LEU A 120 11.00 14.35 18.45
CA LEU A 120 10.93 15.12 19.72
C LEU A 120 12.31 15.52 20.28
N ALA A 121 13.41 14.94 19.75
CA ALA A 121 14.78 15.21 20.17
C ALA A 121 15.46 16.29 19.33
#